data_bb4ad22290f74e9ba07b5c5320857051
#
_entry.id   bb4ad22290f74e9ba07b5c5320857051
#
_cell.length_a   1.000
_cell.length_b   1.000
_cell.length_c   1.000
_cell.angle_alpha   90.00
_cell.angle_beta   90.00
_cell.angle_gamma   90.00
#
_symmetry.space_group_name_H-M   'P 1'
#
loop_
_entity.id
_entity.type
_entity.pdbx_description
1 polymer ?
#
loop_
_entity_poly.entity_id
_entity_poly.type
_entity_poly.pdbx_seq_one_letter_code
_entity_poly.pdbx_strand_id
1 'polypeptide(L)'
;MKEQDLQRMWELSFKEENPEWKKWDAPYYEHKTMTYEAFLKGSDEIVDQDDCWGIEVNGELIGMVSYYWEHKPSLWLEMGILIYEPKYWSGGYGTIALTLWIEHLFQEMPLVRVGYTTWSGNARMIQVGAKLGMMMEARIRKVRYWNGTYYDSIRMGILREEWDARRLSLVSDE
;
A
#
# COMPACT_ATOMS: atom_id res chain seq x y z
N MET A 1 9.00 3.06 10.53
CA MET A 1 8.70 4.47 10.81
C MET A 1 9.34 4.84 12.13
N LYS A 2 9.82 6.07 12.32
CA LYS A 2 10.50 6.54 13.54
C LYS A 2 9.65 7.59 14.25
N GLU A 3 9.95 7.85 15.55
CA GLU A 3 9.24 8.89 16.31
C GLU A 3 9.28 10.28 15.65
N GLN A 4 10.40 10.64 15.03
CA GLN A 4 10.56 11.92 14.32
C GLN A 4 9.60 12.08 13.13
N ASP A 5 9.07 11.00 12.58
CA ASP A 5 8.17 10.98 11.43
C ASP A 5 6.71 11.20 11.82
N LEU A 6 6.39 11.05 13.12
CA LEU A 6 4.99 11.02 13.60
C LEU A 6 4.23 12.31 13.30
N GLN A 7 4.85 13.48 13.49
CA GLN A 7 4.18 14.74 13.19
C GLN A 7 3.85 14.83 11.70
N ARG A 8 4.82 14.50 10.84
CA ARG A 8 4.62 14.52 9.39
C ARG A 8 3.58 13.49 8.95
N MET A 9 3.60 12.29 9.52
CA MET A 9 2.60 11.26 9.24
C MET A 9 1.20 11.73 9.61
N TRP A 10 1.02 12.33 10.79
CA TRP A 10 -0.26 12.90 11.19
C TRP A 10 -0.73 14.01 10.24
N GLU A 11 0.17 14.92 9.85
CA GLU A 11 -0.17 16.01 8.91
C GLU A 11 -0.66 15.46 7.57
N LEU A 12 -0.03 14.40 7.07
CA LEU A 12 -0.39 13.78 5.80
C LEU A 12 -1.69 12.96 5.86
N SER A 13 -1.94 12.29 6.99
CA SER A 13 -3.01 11.29 7.07
C SER A 13 -4.28 11.77 7.76
N PHE A 14 -4.18 12.63 8.81
CA PHE A 14 -5.32 12.92 9.70
C PHE A 14 -5.63 14.39 9.93
N LYS A 15 -4.78 15.31 9.46
CA LYS A 15 -4.95 16.75 9.70
C LYS A 15 -6.07 17.34 8.84
N GLU A 16 -6.20 16.91 7.59
CA GLU A 16 -7.19 17.44 6.65
C GLU A 16 -8.48 16.61 6.68
N GLU A 17 -9.63 17.27 6.62
CA GLU A 17 -10.95 16.63 6.60
C GLU A 17 -11.21 15.90 5.27
N ASN A 18 -10.79 16.49 4.16
CA ASN A 18 -11.02 15.96 2.81
C ASN A 18 -9.70 15.87 2.02
N PRO A 19 -8.74 15.03 2.45
CA PRO A 19 -7.46 14.94 1.80
C PRO A 19 -7.59 14.31 0.41
N GLU A 20 -6.81 14.78 -0.54
CA GLU A 20 -6.94 14.36 -1.94
C GLU A 20 -6.62 12.87 -2.16
N TRP A 21 -5.71 12.32 -1.37
CA TRP A 21 -5.35 10.90 -1.43
C TRP A 21 -6.53 9.97 -1.14
N LYS A 22 -7.48 10.42 -0.31
CA LYS A 22 -8.65 9.61 0.07
C LYS A 22 -9.56 9.26 -1.11
N LYS A 23 -9.51 10.02 -2.20
CA LYS A 23 -10.23 9.71 -3.45
C LYS A 23 -9.77 8.40 -4.09
N TRP A 24 -8.55 7.95 -3.77
CA TRP A 24 -7.95 6.72 -4.31
C TRP A 24 -7.96 5.57 -3.32
N ASP A 25 -7.91 5.89 -2.03
CA ASP A 25 -7.92 4.92 -0.94
C ASP A 25 -9.32 4.72 -0.38
N ALA A 26 -10.03 3.73 -0.93
CA ALA A 26 -11.35 3.30 -0.46
C ALA A 26 -12.28 4.48 -0.09
N PRO A 27 -12.61 5.37 -1.05
CA PRO A 27 -13.35 6.61 -0.77
C PRO A 27 -14.79 6.37 -0.27
N TYR A 28 -15.26 5.14 -0.36
CA TYR A 28 -16.55 4.68 0.18
C TYR A 28 -16.53 4.43 1.69
N TYR A 29 -15.38 4.51 2.35
CA TYR A 29 -15.26 4.58 3.81
C TYR A 29 -15.02 6.02 4.25
N GLU A 30 -15.68 6.41 5.34
CA GLU A 30 -15.52 7.74 5.92
C GLU A 30 -14.06 7.98 6.35
N HIS A 31 -13.53 9.14 6.00
CA HIS A 31 -12.28 9.63 6.55
C HIS A 31 -12.56 10.43 7.82
N LYS A 32 -11.77 10.22 8.87
CA LYS A 32 -11.89 10.94 10.14
C LYS A 32 -10.60 11.66 10.45
N THR A 33 -10.71 12.95 10.72
CA THR A 33 -9.60 13.72 11.29
C THR A 33 -9.42 13.38 12.76
N MET A 34 -8.22 13.59 13.25
CA MET A 34 -7.93 13.52 14.69
C MET A 34 -6.88 14.57 15.07
N THR A 35 -6.87 14.98 16.34
CA THR A 35 -5.81 15.85 16.87
C THR A 35 -4.49 15.10 16.92
N TYR A 36 -3.38 15.83 16.93
CA TYR A 36 -2.06 15.21 17.04
C TYR A 36 -1.91 14.43 18.37
N GLU A 37 -2.46 14.98 19.47
CA GLU A 37 -2.45 14.28 20.77
C GLU A 37 -3.22 12.95 20.73
N ALA A 38 -4.34 12.90 20.00
CA ALA A 38 -5.11 11.67 19.82
C ALA A 38 -4.34 10.66 18.96
N PHE A 39 -3.68 11.12 17.92
CA PHE A 39 -2.82 10.30 17.06
C PHE A 39 -1.65 9.68 17.84
N LEU A 40 -0.98 10.46 18.70
CA LEU A 40 0.14 9.97 19.50
C LEU A 40 -0.24 8.83 20.45
N LYS A 41 -1.49 8.74 20.89
CA LYS A 41 -1.93 7.62 21.76
C LYS A 41 -1.91 6.25 21.07
N GLY A 42 -1.95 6.22 19.73
CA GLY A 42 -1.86 4.99 18.93
C GLY A 42 -0.52 4.86 18.20
N SER A 43 0.45 5.74 18.43
CA SER A 43 1.70 5.78 17.67
C SER A 43 2.60 4.56 17.90
N ASP A 44 2.48 3.88 19.04
CA ASP A 44 3.21 2.64 19.33
C ASP A 44 2.90 1.52 18.33
N GLU A 45 1.74 1.60 17.65
CA GLU A 45 1.33 0.63 16.64
C GLU A 45 2.02 0.86 15.28
N ILE A 46 2.75 1.98 15.10
CA ILE A 46 3.40 2.33 13.82
C ILE A 46 4.89 2.65 13.96
N VAL A 47 5.36 2.97 15.17
CA VAL A 47 6.79 3.27 15.42
C VAL A 47 7.57 1.97 15.61
N ASP A 48 8.66 1.82 14.87
CA ASP A 48 9.57 0.68 14.91
C ASP A 48 8.88 -0.69 14.75
N GLN A 49 7.75 -0.71 14.03
CA GLN A 49 7.03 -1.93 13.68
C GLN A 49 7.52 -2.50 12.35
N ASP A 50 7.55 -3.84 12.26
CA ASP A 50 7.98 -4.56 11.05
C ASP A 50 6.90 -4.55 9.96
N ASP A 51 5.65 -4.33 10.32
CA ASP A 51 4.49 -4.38 9.43
C ASP A 51 4.10 -3.02 8.82
N CYS A 52 4.81 -1.94 9.19
CA CYS A 52 4.51 -0.59 8.70
C CYS A 52 5.79 0.25 8.55
N TRP A 53 6.15 0.59 7.31
CA TRP A 53 7.33 1.39 7.00
C TRP A 53 6.98 2.69 6.28
N GLY A 54 7.73 3.77 6.59
CA GLY A 54 7.62 5.04 5.88
C GLY A 54 8.24 4.96 4.48
N ILE A 55 7.60 5.63 3.52
CA ILE A 55 8.18 5.90 2.20
C ILE A 55 8.81 7.28 2.27
N GLU A 56 10.12 7.35 2.04
CA GLU A 56 10.89 8.59 2.10
C GLU A 56 11.50 8.91 0.73
N VAL A 57 11.46 10.17 0.34
CA VAL A 57 12.12 10.70 -0.86
C VAL A 57 12.90 11.94 -0.48
N ASN A 58 14.21 11.92 -0.68
CA ASN A 58 15.14 13.03 -0.35
C ASN A 58 15.03 13.53 1.11
N GLY A 59 14.81 12.62 2.07
CA GLY A 59 14.66 12.97 3.49
C GLY A 59 13.26 13.46 3.86
N GLU A 60 12.28 13.40 2.96
CA GLU A 60 10.90 13.78 3.22
C GLU A 60 10.00 12.53 3.26
N LEU A 61 9.28 12.31 4.36
CA LEU A 61 8.24 11.28 4.44
C LEU A 61 7.07 11.66 3.54
N ILE A 62 6.74 10.80 2.57
CA ILE A 62 5.69 11.03 1.58
C ILE A 62 4.53 10.04 1.65
N GLY A 63 4.74 8.93 2.36
CA GLY A 63 3.78 7.84 2.38
C GLY A 63 4.18 6.71 3.29
N MET A 64 3.48 5.60 3.16
CA MET A 64 3.77 4.38 3.91
C MET A 64 3.48 3.14 3.08
N VAL A 65 4.16 2.05 3.41
CA VAL A 65 3.81 0.67 3.05
C VAL A 65 3.49 -0.09 4.32
N SER A 66 2.61 -1.06 4.21
CA SER A 66 2.24 -1.92 5.33
C SER A 66 1.88 -3.32 4.87
N TYR A 67 1.73 -4.24 5.81
CA TYR A 67 1.01 -5.49 5.58
C TYR A 67 0.11 -5.83 6.76
N TYR A 68 -0.87 -6.68 6.52
CA TYR A 68 -1.69 -7.31 7.54
C TYR A 68 -1.96 -8.77 7.18
N TRP A 69 -2.15 -9.60 8.20
CA TRP A 69 -2.44 -11.00 7.99
C TRP A 69 -3.92 -11.23 7.68
N GLU A 70 -4.18 -11.79 6.52
CA GLU A 70 -5.49 -12.39 6.23
C GLU A 70 -5.64 -13.73 6.95
N HIS A 71 -4.58 -14.56 6.94
CA HIS A 71 -4.52 -15.82 7.67
C HIS A 71 -3.07 -16.21 7.99
N LYS A 72 -2.60 -15.86 9.18
CA LYS A 72 -1.20 -16.07 9.60
C LYS A 72 -0.74 -17.54 9.55
N PRO A 73 -1.56 -18.56 9.95
CA PRO A 73 -1.15 -19.95 9.86
C PRO A 73 -0.87 -20.44 8.43
N SER A 74 -1.50 -19.84 7.42
CA SER A 74 -1.23 -20.11 5.99
C SER A 74 -0.17 -19.19 5.39
N LEU A 75 0.47 -18.34 6.19
CA LEU A 75 1.40 -17.31 5.73
C LEU A 75 0.78 -16.42 4.63
N TRP A 76 -0.51 -16.13 4.75
CA TRP A 76 -1.24 -15.27 3.82
C TRP A 76 -1.40 -13.87 4.40
N LEU A 77 -0.73 -12.93 3.79
CA LEU A 77 -0.84 -11.50 4.09
C LEU A 77 -1.29 -10.70 2.85
N GLU A 78 -1.82 -9.53 3.11
CA GLU A 78 -2.09 -8.50 2.10
C GLU A 78 -1.29 -7.23 2.42
N MET A 79 -0.80 -6.58 1.39
CA MET A 79 -0.02 -5.35 1.51
C MET A 79 -0.91 -4.12 1.40
N GLY A 80 -0.48 -3.02 2.01
CA GLY A 80 -1.00 -1.68 1.81
C GLY A 80 0.07 -0.73 1.32
N ILE A 81 -0.34 0.29 0.56
CA ILE A 81 0.51 1.43 0.20
C ILE A 81 -0.33 2.70 0.13
N LEU A 82 0.19 3.77 0.70
CA LEU A 82 -0.35 5.12 0.57
C LEU A 82 0.78 6.10 0.23
N ILE A 83 0.60 6.89 -0.82
CA ILE A 83 1.39 8.08 -1.10
C ILE A 83 0.43 9.26 -1.00
N TYR A 84 0.64 10.11 0.00
CA TYR A 84 -0.35 11.10 0.43
C TYR A 84 -0.41 12.32 -0.49
N GLU A 85 0.71 12.78 -1.03
CA GLU A 85 0.78 14.03 -1.78
C GLU A 85 0.74 13.82 -3.31
N PRO A 86 -0.13 14.55 -4.03
CA PRO A 86 -0.29 14.43 -5.49
C PRO A 86 1.00 14.64 -6.28
N LYS A 87 1.91 15.48 -5.81
CA LYS A 87 3.20 15.75 -6.49
C LYS A 87 4.08 14.52 -6.68
N TYR A 88 3.86 13.46 -5.88
CA TYR A 88 4.58 12.19 -5.97
C TYR A 88 3.82 11.11 -6.73
N TRP A 89 2.61 11.41 -7.23
CA TRP A 89 1.85 10.45 -8.01
C TRP A 89 2.33 10.39 -9.45
N SER A 90 2.18 9.24 -10.09
CA SER A 90 2.56 8.99 -11.50
C SER A 90 4.06 9.14 -11.82
N GLY A 91 4.91 9.42 -10.82
CA GLY A 91 6.37 9.49 -10.95
C GLY A 91 7.10 8.15 -10.74
N GLY A 92 6.38 7.03 -10.63
CA GLY A 92 7.01 5.73 -10.40
C GLY A 92 7.25 5.37 -8.94
N TYR A 93 7.12 6.30 -8.00
CA TYR A 93 7.40 6.07 -6.57
C TYR A 93 6.64 4.90 -5.97
N GLY A 94 5.35 4.74 -6.30
CA GLY A 94 4.54 3.61 -5.81
C GLY A 94 5.04 2.26 -6.32
N THR A 95 5.49 2.19 -7.58
CA THR A 95 6.06 0.97 -8.14
C THR A 95 7.39 0.62 -7.45
N ILE A 96 8.27 1.62 -7.27
CA ILE A 96 9.55 1.43 -6.59
C ILE A 96 9.34 0.99 -5.13
N ALA A 97 8.47 1.69 -4.39
CA ALA A 97 8.19 1.38 -3.00
C ALA A 97 7.65 -0.06 -2.83
N LEU A 98 6.71 -0.47 -3.67
CA LEU A 98 6.19 -1.85 -3.64
C LEU A 98 7.20 -2.88 -4.12
N THR A 99 8.07 -2.56 -5.07
CA THR A 99 9.18 -3.46 -5.44
C THR A 99 10.06 -3.77 -4.24
N LEU A 100 10.51 -2.73 -3.53
CA LEU A 100 11.35 -2.86 -2.34
C LEU A 100 10.61 -3.59 -1.20
N TRP A 101 9.32 -3.30 -1.04
CA TRP A 101 8.50 -3.93 -0.01
C TRP A 101 8.26 -5.42 -0.26
N ILE A 102 7.89 -5.81 -1.49
CA ILE A 102 7.73 -7.21 -1.88
C ILE A 102 9.03 -7.97 -1.69
N GLU A 103 10.16 -7.39 -2.12
CA GLU A 103 11.48 -7.97 -1.94
C GLU A 103 11.79 -8.24 -0.47
N HIS A 104 11.60 -7.22 0.39
CA HIS A 104 11.78 -7.34 1.83
C HIS A 104 10.89 -8.43 2.43
N LEU A 105 9.59 -8.44 2.12
CA LEU A 105 8.65 -9.43 2.65
C LEU A 105 9.03 -10.86 2.27
N PHE A 106 9.46 -11.09 1.03
CA PHE A 106 9.91 -12.40 0.59
C PHE A 106 11.27 -12.80 1.17
N GLN A 107 12.15 -11.85 1.50
CA GLN A 107 13.44 -12.13 2.15
C GLN A 107 13.27 -12.48 3.62
N GLU A 108 12.46 -11.72 4.35
CA GLU A 108 12.31 -11.87 5.80
C GLU A 108 11.35 -12.99 6.21
N MET A 109 10.41 -13.35 5.35
CA MET A 109 9.37 -14.32 5.69
C MET A 109 9.26 -15.44 4.64
N PRO A 110 8.96 -16.69 5.05
CA PRO A 110 8.78 -17.83 4.12
C PRO A 110 7.42 -17.79 3.40
N LEU A 111 7.03 -16.60 2.90
CA LEU A 111 5.79 -16.39 2.18
C LEU A 111 5.87 -17.09 0.82
N VAL A 112 4.77 -17.68 0.39
CA VAL A 112 4.62 -18.23 -0.97
C VAL A 112 3.90 -17.27 -1.90
N ARG A 113 3.20 -16.26 -1.35
CA ARG A 113 2.42 -15.26 -2.06
C ARG A 113 2.39 -13.95 -1.29
N VAL A 114 2.38 -12.84 -2.01
CA VAL A 114 1.96 -11.52 -1.51
C VAL A 114 0.89 -10.92 -2.41
N GLY A 115 0.03 -10.09 -1.88
CA GLY A 115 -1.01 -9.44 -2.66
C GLY A 115 -1.53 -8.18 -1.99
N TYR A 116 -2.52 -7.56 -2.62
CA TYR A 116 -3.27 -6.46 -2.05
C TYR A 116 -4.68 -6.39 -2.63
N THR A 117 -5.56 -5.76 -1.89
CA THR A 117 -6.92 -5.44 -2.33
C THR A 117 -7.02 -3.97 -2.69
N THR A 118 -7.65 -3.69 -3.83
CA THR A 118 -8.02 -2.34 -4.25
C THR A 118 -9.44 -2.34 -4.83
N TRP A 119 -9.86 -1.26 -5.45
CA TRP A 119 -11.17 -1.14 -6.08
C TRP A 119 -11.05 -0.71 -7.54
N SER A 120 -12.06 -1.01 -8.36
CA SER A 120 -12.01 -0.76 -9.81
C SER A 120 -11.92 0.72 -10.20
N GLY A 121 -12.20 1.64 -9.27
CA GLY A 121 -11.97 3.08 -9.46
C GLY A 121 -10.51 3.51 -9.30
N ASN A 122 -9.68 2.69 -8.66
CA ASN A 122 -8.24 2.96 -8.52
C ASN A 122 -7.43 2.32 -9.65
N ALA A 123 -7.61 2.84 -10.87
CA ALA A 123 -6.90 2.35 -12.05
C ALA A 123 -5.36 2.44 -11.90
N ARG A 124 -4.86 3.42 -11.13
CA ARG A 124 -3.42 3.58 -10.87
C ARG A 124 -2.87 2.38 -10.12
N MET A 125 -3.54 1.96 -9.06
CA MET A 125 -3.08 0.83 -8.26
C MET A 125 -3.14 -0.49 -9.05
N ILE A 126 -4.19 -0.69 -9.86
CA ILE A 126 -4.28 -1.84 -10.77
C ILE A 126 -3.11 -1.85 -11.76
N GLN A 127 -2.74 -0.69 -12.34
CA GLN A 127 -1.60 -0.58 -13.24
C GLN A 127 -0.25 -0.83 -12.54
N VAL A 128 -0.11 -0.39 -11.28
CA VAL A 128 1.10 -0.67 -10.49
C VAL A 128 1.27 -2.18 -10.31
N GLY A 129 0.21 -2.89 -9.94
CA GLY A 129 0.26 -4.36 -9.83
C GLY A 129 0.65 -5.03 -11.15
N ALA A 130 0.04 -4.62 -12.26
CA ALA A 130 0.39 -5.16 -13.58
C ALA A 130 1.87 -4.92 -13.94
N LYS A 131 2.41 -3.72 -13.64
CA LYS A 131 3.84 -3.41 -13.83
C LYS A 131 4.75 -4.26 -12.96
N LEU A 132 4.31 -4.65 -11.78
CA LEU A 132 5.04 -5.55 -10.88
C LEU A 132 4.92 -7.03 -11.27
N GLY A 133 4.14 -7.35 -12.31
CA GLY A 133 3.89 -8.72 -12.74
C GLY A 133 2.82 -9.43 -11.94
N MET A 134 2.07 -8.70 -11.10
CA MET A 134 0.97 -9.28 -10.34
C MET A 134 -0.22 -9.65 -11.25
N MET A 135 -0.87 -10.74 -10.93
CA MET A 135 -2.12 -11.16 -11.58
C MET A 135 -3.33 -10.57 -10.86
N MET A 136 -4.39 -10.28 -11.61
CA MET A 136 -5.71 -10.04 -11.03
C MET A 136 -6.33 -11.39 -10.64
N GLU A 137 -6.28 -11.73 -9.37
CA GLU A 137 -6.74 -13.02 -8.84
C GLU A 137 -8.25 -13.05 -8.59
N ALA A 138 -8.84 -11.87 -8.30
CA ALA A 138 -10.29 -11.77 -8.12
C ALA A 138 -10.83 -10.40 -8.51
N ARG A 139 -12.06 -10.42 -9.04
CA ARG A 139 -12.89 -9.25 -9.29
C ARG A 139 -14.29 -9.50 -8.76
N ILE A 140 -14.58 -8.96 -7.57
CA ILE A 140 -15.88 -9.11 -6.93
C ILE A 140 -16.74 -7.92 -7.33
N ARG A 141 -17.71 -8.19 -8.19
CA ARG A 141 -18.47 -7.15 -8.89
C ARG A 141 -19.44 -6.42 -7.97
N LYS A 142 -19.53 -5.06 -8.12
CA LYS A 142 -20.56 -4.19 -7.52
C LYS A 142 -20.68 -4.29 -6.00
N VAL A 143 -19.56 -4.46 -5.30
CA VAL A 143 -19.50 -4.56 -3.84
C VAL A 143 -19.04 -3.28 -3.15
N ARG A 144 -18.77 -2.21 -3.92
CA ARG A 144 -18.43 -0.90 -3.43
C ARG A 144 -19.33 0.15 -4.07
N TYR A 145 -19.95 0.99 -3.26
CA TYR A 145 -20.84 2.05 -3.74
C TYR A 145 -20.26 3.40 -3.35
N TRP A 146 -20.06 4.28 -4.32
CA TRP A 146 -19.54 5.61 -4.10
C TRP A 146 -20.02 6.57 -5.20
N ASN A 147 -20.45 7.77 -4.80
CA ASN A 147 -20.90 8.83 -5.72
C ASN A 147 -21.94 8.33 -6.76
N GLY A 148 -22.95 7.59 -6.34
CA GLY A 148 -24.02 7.12 -7.21
C GLY A 148 -23.64 5.93 -8.12
N THR A 149 -22.41 5.40 -8.02
CA THR A 149 -21.88 4.35 -8.88
C THR A 149 -21.42 3.13 -8.07
N TYR A 150 -21.67 1.93 -8.62
CA TYR A 150 -21.11 0.69 -8.08
C TYR A 150 -19.76 0.37 -8.71
N TYR A 151 -18.83 0.00 -7.87
CA TYR A 151 -17.48 -0.43 -8.22
C TYR A 151 -17.22 -1.86 -7.73
N ASP A 152 -16.20 -2.47 -8.31
CA ASP A 152 -15.77 -3.82 -7.97
C ASP A 152 -14.63 -3.78 -6.95
N SER A 153 -14.52 -4.81 -6.11
CA SER A 153 -13.30 -5.08 -5.34
C SER A 153 -12.35 -5.91 -6.21
N ILE A 154 -11.09 -5.50 -6.25
CA ILE A 154 -10.05 -6.12 -7.07
C ILE A 154 -8.97 -6.68 -6.15
N ARG A 155 -8.60 -7.96 -6.33
CA ARG A 155 -7.45 -8.56 -5.67
C ARG A 155 -6.33 -8.79 -6.66
N MET A 156 -5.14 -8.28 -6.36
CA MET A 156 -3.92 -8.48 -7.11
C MET A 156 -2.95 -9.31 -6.28
N GLY A 157 -2.26 -10.26 -6.91
CA GLY A 157 -1.31 -11.12 -6.21
C GLY A 157 -0.19 -11.58 -7.09
N ILE A 158 0.93 -11.98 -6.45
CA ILE A 158 2.09 -12.59 -7.10
C ILE A 158 2.63 -13.70 -6.22
N LEU A 159 2.99 -14.83 -6.83
CA LEU A 159 3.65 -15.94 -6.16
C LEU A 159 5.16 -15.65 -6.04
N ARG A 160 5.81 -16.27 -5.05
CA ARG A 160 7.27 -16.16 -4.86
C ARG A 160 8.02 -16.58 -6.11
N GLU A 161 7.69 -17.74 -6.70
CA GLU A 161 8.35 -18.24 -7.90
C GLU A 161 8.19 -17.31 -9.12
N GLU A 162 7.06 -16.63 -9.25
CA GLU A 162 6.82 -15.63 -10.31
C GLU A 162 7.70 -14.38 -10.07
N TRP A 163 7.81 -13.94 -8.82
CA TRP A 163 8.67 -12.84 -8.43
C TRP A 163 10.15 -13.13 -8.69
N ASP A 164 10.61 -14.31 -8.27
CA ASP A 164 11.99 -14.73 -8.45
C ASP A 164 12.36 -14.88 -9.93
N ALA A 165 11.49 -15.47 -10.75
CA ALA A 165 11.67 -15.57 -12.20
C ALA A 165 11.79 -14.20 -12.87
N ARG A 166 10.96 -13.22 -12.45
CA ARG A 166 11.00 -11.84 -12.95
C ARG A 166 12.33 -11.15 -12.60
N ARG A 167 12.83 -11.30 -11.39
CA ARG A 167 14.14 -10.74 -10.97
C ARG A 167 15.28 -11.27 -11.83
N LEU A 168 15.29 -12.57 -12.10
CA LEU A 168 16.32 -13.21 -12.93
C LEU A 168 16.30 -12.67 -14.37
N SER A 169 15.12 -12.39 -14.95
CA SER A 169 15.00 -11.84 -16.29
C SER A 169 15.58 -10.42 -16.39
N LEU A 170 15.39 -9.59 -15.34
CA LEU A 170 15.92 -8.22 -15.30
C LEU A 170 17.47 -8.16 -15.20
N VAL A 171 18.09 -9.19 -14.57
CA VAL A 171 19.54 -9.27 -14.43
C VAL A 171 20.21 -9.86 -15.70
N SER A 172 19.49 -10.63 -16.50
CA SER A 172 20.03 -11.23 -17.73
C SER A 172 20.00 -10.30 -18.95
N ASP A 173 19.32 -9.15 -18.86
CA ASP A 173 19.24 -8.15 -19.94
C ASP A 173 20.26 -7.00 -19.78
N GLU A 174 21.14 -7.06 -18.74
CA GLU A 174 22.32 -6.20 -18.53
C GLU A 174 23.61 -6.88 -19.03
#